data_9e2a59457ed0cf045a7b76159057f549
#
_entry.id   9e2a59457ed0cf045a7b76159057f549
#
_cell.length_a   1.000
_cell.length_b   1.000
_cell.length_c   1.000
_cell.angle_alpha   90.00
_cell.angle_beta   90.00
_cell.angle_gamma   90.00
#
_symmetry.space_group_name_H-M   'P 1'
#
loop_
_entity.id
_entity.type
_entity.pdbx_description
1 polymer ?
#
loop_
_entity_poly.entity_id
_entity_poly.type
_entity_poly.pdbx_seq_one_letter_code
_entity_poly.pdbx_strand_id
1 'polypeptide(L)'
;MAMSEPCPRFSPNCANKPPLPAGVSDYDYSIKSPVPYDGPLMKSDIPWPESATTWTAGQPATVKFQPGGAAHGGGHCQFSISYDNGKTAAVVHEVLQHCFFSGASGGNGADVFEYTFPLPATMPSSDNALLIWTWVNAVGNREFYANSATLKIVGGSGNSYTGKQMTIANHAGYETIPEFSGNYATGMQL
;
A
#
# COMPACT_ATOMS: atom_id res chain seq x y z
N MET A 1 8.22 7.16 -3.26
CA MET A 1 8.10 6.55 -1.90
C MET A 1 8.07 5.05 -2.03
N ALA A 2 8.49 4.29 -0.99
CA ALA A 2 8.34 2.84 -0.97
C ALA A 2 8.08 2.37 0.46
N MET A 3 7.17 1.44 0.62
CA MET A 3 6.94 0.76 1.90
C MET A 3 8.20 -0.02 2.31
N SER A 4 8.50 -0.05 3.61
CA SER A 4 9.65 -0.81 4.18
C SER A 4 9.21 -1.81 5.24
N GLU A 5 8.14 -1.52 5.95
CA GLU A 5 7.53 -2.43 6.94
C GLU A 5 5.99 -2.32 6.85
N PRO A 6 5.27 -3.44 6.80
CA PRO A 6 5.80 -4.79 6.55
C PRO A 6 6.65 -4.84 5.29
N CYS A 7 7.61 -5.79 5.24
CA CYS A 7 8.50 -5.92 4.09
C CYS A 7 7.70 -6.20 2.81
N PRO A 8 7.71 -5.31 1.81
CA PRO A 8 7.00 -5.56 0.57
C PRO A 8 7.58 -6.74 -0.18
N ARG A 9 6.73 -7.45 -0.90
CA ARG A 9 7.14 -8.53 -1.81
C ARG A 9 8.17 -8.00 -2.81
N PHE A 10 9.23 -8.75 -3.01
CA PHE A 10 10.36 -8.44 -3.90
C PHE A 10 11.16 -7.18 -3.55
N SER A 11 10.98 -6.58 -2.37
CA SER A 11 11.75 -5.41 -1.98
C SER A 11 13.20 -5.76 -1.60
N PRO A 12 14.20 -5.11 -2.20
CA PRO A 12 15.59 -5.26 -1.77
C PRO A 12 15.89 -4.53 -0.46
N ASN A 13 15.00 -3.64 -0.04
CA ASN A 13 15.26 -2.61 0.98
C ASN A 13 14.72 -2.96 2.38
N CYS A 14 14.24 -4.19 2.59
CA CYS A 14 13.71 -4.61 3.89
C CYS A 14 14.81 -5.23 4.75
N ALA A 15 14.87 -4.84 6.03
CA ALA A 15 15.82 -5.42 6.98
C ALA A 15 15.61 -6.94 7.17
N ASN A 16 14.34 -7.36 7.23
CA ASN A 16 13.93 -8.76 7.43
C ASN A 16 13.26 -9.33 6.17
N LYS A 17 13.85 -9.09 5.00
CA LYS A 17 13.32 -9.66 3.75
C LYS A 17 13.47 -11.17 3.75
N PRO A 18 12.43 -11.92 3.34
CA PRO A 18 12.55 -13.35 3.16
C PRO A 18 13.52 -13.67 1.99
N PRO A 19 14.11 -14.87 1.94
CA PRO A 19 14.87 -15.29 0.78
C PRO A 19 13.96 -15.28 -0.47
N LEU A 20 14.57 -15.04 -1.63
CA LEU A 20 13.83 -15.06 -2.89
C LEU A 20 13.19 -16.45 -3.10
N PRO A 21 11.95 -16.51 -3.61
CA PRO A 21 11.31 -17.78 -3.97
C PRO A 21 12.10 -18.53 -5.04
N ALA A 22 11.92 -19.85 -5.10
CA ALA A 22 12.53 -20.65 -6.17
C ALA A 22 12.08 -20.14 -7.55
N GLY A 23 13.05 -19.94 -8.45
CA GLY A 23 12.81 -19.42 -9.80
C GLY A 23 12.78 -17.89 -9.92
N VAL A 24 12.87 -17.16 -8.80
CA VAL A 24 13.03 -15.70 -8.81
C VAL A 24 14.49 -15.36 -8.62
N SER A 25 15.10 -14.71 -9.62
CA SER A 25 16.55 -14.44 -9.66
C SER A 25 16.93 -13.12 -8.99
N ASP A 26 15.98 -12.16 -8.86
CA ASP A 26 16.31 -10.81 -8.44
C ASP A 26 15.18 -10.15 -7.63
N TYR A 27 15.57 -9.20 -6.77
CA TYR A 27 14.64 -8.28 -6.13
C TYR A 27 14.21 -7.19 -7.12
N ASP A 28 13.05 -6.60 -6.84
CA ASP A 28 12.52 -5.53 -7.66
C ASP A 28 13.02 -4.16 -7.18
N TYR A 29 14.01 -3.62 -7.86
CA TYR A 29 14.53 -2.29 -7.56
C TYR A 29 13.61 -1.15 -8.03
N SER A 30 12.59 -1.45 -8.83
CA SER A 30 11.62 -0.45 -9.29
C SER A 30 10.48 -0.18 -8.29
N ILE A 31 10.50 -0.80 -7.12
CA ILE A 31 9.43 -0.71 -6.09
C ILE A 31 9.12 0.74 -5.65
N LYS A 32 10.04 1.67 -5.86
CA LYS A 32 9.85 3.11 -5.59
C LYS A 32 9.20 3.86 -6.75
N SER A 33 9.11 3.24 -7.91
CA SER A 33 8.55 3.81 -9.13
C SER A 33 7.04 3.61 -9.17
N PRO A 34 6.31 4.43 -9.93
CA PRO A 34 4.90 4.18 -10.19
C PRO A 34 4.72 2.83 -10.89
N VAL A 35 3.55 2.23 -10.67
CA VAL A 35 3.13 1.06 -11.45
C VAL A 35 3.06 1.47 -12.93
N PRO A 36 3.66 0.72 -13.87
CA PRO A 36 3.52 1.02 -15.28
C PRO A 36 2.04 1.10 -15.67
N TYR A 37 1.68 2.05 -16.53
CA TYR A 37 0.28 2.34 -16.85
C TYR A 37 -0.54 1.11 -17.30
N ASP A 38 0.07 0.18 -18.01
CA ASP A 38 -0.51 -1.09 -18.48
C ASP A 38 0.14 -2.33 -17.84
N GLY A 39 0.94 -2.12 -16.77
CA GLY A 39 1.65 -3.18 -16.06
C GLY A 39 0.79 -3.88 -15.02
N PRO A 40 1.32 -4.96 -14.41
CA PRO A 40 0.64 -5.65 -13.34
C PRO A 40 0.53 -4.74 -12.10
N LEU A 41 -0.70 -4.56 -11.59
CA LEU A 41 -0.97 -3.73 -10.42
C LEU A 41 -0.31 -4.26 -9.15
N MET A 42 -0.20 -5.56 -9.04
CA MET A 42 0.36 -6.26 -7.87
C MET A 42 1.20 -7.44 -8.32
N LYS A 43 2.22 -7.76 -7.55
CA LYS A 43 3.07 -8.94 -7.78
C LYS A 43 2.56 -10.14 -6.97
N SER A 44 1.27 -10.45 -7.15
CA SER A 44 0.58 -11.50 -6.41
C SER A 44 0.57 -12.86 -7.11
N ASP A 45 0.92 -12.90 -8.38
CA ASP A 45 0.94 -14.08 -9.25
C ASP A 45 2.14 -15.01 -8.98
N ILE A 46 3.21 -14.49 -8.37
CA ILE A 46 4.37 -15.28 -7.98
C ILE A 46 4.25 -15.68 -6.51
N PRO A 47 4.38 -16.97 -6.17
CA PRO A 47 4.40 -17.41 -4.77
C PRO A 47 5.46 -16.67 -3.96
N TRP A 48 5.10 -16.17 -2.79
CA TRP A 48 6.02 -15.51 -1.89
C TRP A 48 6.06 -16.26 -0.56
N PRO A 49 7.22 -16.45 0.06
CA PRO A 49 7.33 -17.15 1.33
C PRO A 49 6.45 -16.53 2.41
N GLU A 50 6.14 -17.32 3.43
CA GLU A 50 5.36 -16.85 4.58
C GLU A 50 5.92 -15.55 5.15
N SER A 51 5.03 -14.69 5.61
CA SER A 51 5.40 -13.40 6.15
C SER A 51 6.17 -13.51 7.47
N ALA A 52 7.21 -12.69 7.61
CA ALA A 52 7.86 -12.46 8.90
C ALA A 52 7.03 -11.52 9.80
N THR A 53 5.98 -10.85 9.28
CA THR A 53 5.19 -9.87 10.00
C THR A 53 3.85 -10.45 10.41
N THR A 54 3.58 -10.43 11.73
CA THR A 54 2.29 -10.84 12.29
C THR A 54 1.57 -9.62 12.86
N TRP A 55 0.31 -9.43 12.45
CA TRP A 55 -0.61 -8.45 13.01
C TRP A 55 -1.71 -9.14 13.83
N THR A 56 -2.16 -8.49 14.89
CA THR A 56 -3.25 -9.00 15.73
C THR A 56 -4.52 -8.19 15.47
N ALA A 57 -5.59 -8.84 15.08
CA ALA A 57 -6.89 -8.20 14.89
C ALA A 57 -7.34 -7.53 16.20
N GLY A 58 -7.91 -6.32 16.12
CA GLY A 58 -8.27 -5.51 17.28
C GLY A 58 -7.10 -4.73 17.90
N GLN A 59 -5.86 -4.89 17.41
CA GLN A 59 -4.70 -4.13 17.87
C GLN A 59 -4.23 -3.14 16.80
N PRO A 60 -3.47 -2.11 17.19
CA PRO A 60 -2.84 -1.21 16.23
C PRO A 60 -1.87 -1.94 15.30
N ALA A 61 -1.90 -1.58 14.02
CA ALA A 61 -0.95 -2.02 13.01
C ALA A 61 -0.14 -0.82 12.51
N THR A 62 1.12 -1.04 12.19
CA THR A 62 2.02 0.02 11.74
C THR A 62 2.59 -0.31 10.37
N VAL A 63 2.61 0.69 9.49
CA VAL A 63 3.25 0.65 8.18
C VAL A 63 4.32 1.73 8.12
N LYS A 64 5.53 1.36 7.67
CA LYS A 64 6.64 2.32 7.52
C LYS A 64 7.10 2.42 6.08
N PHE A 65 7.65 3.58 5.77
CA PHE A 65 8.18 3.94 4.46
C PHE A 65 9.63 4.34 4.52
N GLN A 66 10.36 4.11 3.42
CA GLN A 66 11.73 4.58 3.28
C GLN A 66 11.75 6.08 3.00
N PRO A 67 12.58 6.86 3.72
CA PRO A 67 12.84 8.26 3.38
C PRO A 67 13.51 8.39 2.00
N GLY A 68 13.51 9.61 1.45
CA GLY A 68 14.30 9.99 0.27
C GLY A 68 13.60 9.79 -1.07
N GLY A 69 12.33 9.45 -1.10
CA GLY A 69 11.50 9.53 -2.30
C GLY A 69 10.77 10.87 -2.41
N ALA A 70 10.45 11.31 -3.63
CA ALA A 70 9.60 12.48 -3.84
C ALA A 70 8.17 12.20 -3.34
N ALA A 71 7.60 13.12 -2.56
CA ALA A 71 6.25 13.02 -2.02
C ALA A 71 5.19 13.68 -2.92
N HIS A 72 5.59 14.29 -4.04
CA HIS A 72 4.70 14.84 -5.06
C HIS A 72 3.53 15.65 -4.52
N GLY A 73 3.80 16.52 -3.53
CA GLY A 73 2.79 17.34 -2.87
C GLY A 73 1.77 16.58 -2.02
N GLY A 74 1.99 15.32 -1.71
CA GLY A 74 1.02 14.50 -0.98
C GLY A 74 0.09 13.73 -1.91
N GLY A 75 -1.20 13.74 -1.63
CA GLY A 75 -2.22 13.00 -2.37
C GLY A 75 -2.94 11.99 -1.47
N HIS A 76 -3.52 10.95 -2.07
CA HIS A 76 -4.34 9.97 -1.35
C HIS A 76 -3.62 8.65 -1.21
N CYS A 77 -3.43 8.19 0.02
CA CYS A 77 -2.97 6.85 0.33
C CYS A 77 -4.12 5.99 0.88
N GLN A 78 -4.18 4.74 0.46
CA GLN A 78 -5.03 3.71 1.05
C GLN A 78 -4.18 2.53 1.51
N PHE A 79 -4.58 1.94 2.62
CA PHE A 79 -4.07 0.69 3.16
C PHE A 79 -5.21 -0.31 3.15
N SER A 80 -5.04 -1.39 2.41
CA SER A 80 -6.10 -2.37 2.15
C SER A 80 -5.63 -3.78 2.49
N ILE A 81 -6.56 -4.65 2.86
CA ILE A 81 -6.28 -6.07 3.09
C ILE A 81 -7.02 -6.91 2.05
N SER A 82 -6.31 -7.86 1.49
CA SER A 82 -6.84 -8.91 0.62
C SER A 82 -6.63 -10.28 1.26
N TYR A 83 -7.63 -11.15 1.14
CA TYR A 83 -7.60 -12.55 1.57
C TYR A 83 -7.60 -13.54 0.39
N ASP A 84 -7.61 -13.04 -0.83
CA ASP A 84 -7.71 -13.81 -2.07
C ASP A 84 -6.54 -13.52 -3.04
N ASN A 85 -5.40 -13.19 -2.45
CA ASN A 85 -4.15 -12.87 -3.17
C ASN A 85 -4.29 -11.69 -4.14
N GLY A 86 -4.98 -10.62 -3.72
CA GLY A 86 -5.07 -9.37 -4.44
C GLY A 86 -6.18 -9.29 -5.49
N LYS A 87 -7.06 -10.30 -5.60
CA LYS A 87 -8.20 -10.24 -6.51
C LYS A 87 -9.25 -9.25 -6.03
N THR A 88 -9.50 -9.23 -4.72
CA THR A 88 -10.29 -8.20 -4.04
C THR A 88 -9.53 -7.65 -2.86
N ALA A 89 -9.74 -6.38 -2.55
CA ALA A 89 -9.12 -5.73 -1.41
C ALA A 89 -10.08 -4.72 -0.77
N ALA A 90 -10.17 -4.75 0.55
CA ALA A 90 -10.96 -3.83 1.33
C ALA A 90 -10.08 -2.90 2.15
N VAL A 91 -10.37 -1.60 2.10
CA VAL A 91 -9.63 -0.55 2.81
C VAL A 91 -9.79 -0.72 4.32
N VAL A 92 -8.69 -0.67 5.04
CA VAL A 92 -8.63 -0.65 6.51
C VAL A 92 -8.23 0.70 7.07
N HIS A 93 -7.53 1.51 6.28
CA HIS A 93 -7.12 2.86 6.65
C HIS A 93 -6.88 3.73 5.41
N GLU A 94 -7.17 5.02 5.53
CA GLU A 94 -6.94 6.02 4.49
C GLU A 94 -6.19 7.22 5.07
N VAL A 95 -5.28 7.77 4.28
CA VAL A 95 -4.66 9.07 4.51
C VAL A 95 -4.95 9.90 3.27
N LEU A 96 -6.00 10.70 3.35
CA LEU A 96 -6.47 11.47 2.22
C LEU A 96 -5.82 12.85 2.19
N GLN A 97 -5.70 13.43 1.00
CA GLN A 97 -5.20 14.78 0.73
C GLN A 97 -3.68 14.93 0.91
N HIS A 98 -3.15 14.64 2.08
CA HIS A 98 -1.79 15.01 2.49
C HIS A 98 -0.94 13.79 2.87
N CYS A 99 -1.08 12.67 2.15
CA CYS A 99 -0.23 11.50 2.41
C CYS A 99 1.25 11.89 2.40
N PHE A 100 2.02 11.43 3.40
CA PHE A 100 3.42 11.76 3.68
C PHE A 100 3.69 13.14 4.29
N PHE A 101 2.62 13.86 4.71
CA PHE A 101 2.77 15.16 5.37
C PHE A 101 1.96 15.22 6.67
N SER A 102 2.53 15.88 7.68
CA SER A 102 1.86 16.11 8.96
C SER A 102 0.85 17.28 8.93
N GLY A 103 0.82 18.02 7.83
CA GLY A 103 -0.04 19.19 7.62
C GLY A 103 -0.22 19.47 6.14
N ALA A 104 -0.52 20.71 5.80
CA ALA A 104 -0.65 21.15 4.41
C ALA A 104 0.64 20.85 3.64
N SER A 105 0.53 20.04 2.60
CA SER A 105 1.63 19.65 1.75
C SER A 105 1.90 20.67 0.68
N GLY A 106 3.09 20.71 0.13
CA GLY A 106 3.42 21.71 -0.88
C GLY A 106 4.72 21.43 -1.64
N GLY A 107 5.36 20.30 -1.42
CA GLY A 107 6.66 20.02 -2.02
C GLY A 107 6.94 18.54 -2.20
N ASN A 108 8.21 18.21 -2.40
CA ASN A 108 8.67 16.84 -2.57
C ASN A 108 9.29 16.24 -1.29
N GLY A 109 9.50 17.05 -0.25
CA GLY A 109 10.05 16.60 1.02
C GLY A 109 8.96 16.08 1.94
N ALA A 110 8.84 14.75 2.08
CA ALA A 110 7.97 14.13 3.07
C ALA A 110 8.49 14.36 4.50
N ASP A 111 7.58 14.44 5.47
CA ASP A 111 7.88 14.51 6.90
C ASP A 111 7.20 13.39 7.71
N VAL A 112 6.30 12.61 7.09
CA VAL A 112 5.64 11.45 7.67
C VAL A 112 6.07 10.19 6.93
N PHE A 113 6.66 9.24 7.66
CA PHE A 113 7.16 7.96 7.13
C PHE A 113 6.58 6.74 7.87
N GLU A 114 5.63 6.96 8.77
CA GLU A 114 5.01 5.90 9.53
C GLU A 114 3.53 6.21 9.76
N TYR A 115 2.70 5.18 9.57
CA TYR A 115 1.26 5.25 9.85
C TYR A 115 0.88 4.10 10.76
N THR A 116 0.24 4.43 11.89
CA THR A 116 -0.33 3.46 12.82
C THR A 116 -1.83 3.64 12.88
N PHE A 117 -2.57 2.54 12.69
CA PHE A 117 -4.02 2.54 12.66
C PHE A 117 -4.59 1.27 13.31
N PRO A 118 -5.79 1.35 13.91
CA PRO A 118 -6.42 0.20 14.53
C PRO A 118 -6.88 -0.81 13.47
N LEU A 119 -6.64 -2.11 13.72
CA LEU A 119 -7.26 -3.17 12.94
C LEU A 119 -8.61 -3.55 13.56
N PRO A 120 -9.67 -3.76 12.75
CA PRO A 120 -10.92 -4.30 13.25
C PRO A 120 -10.74 -5.67 13.91
N ALA A 121 -11.30 -5.86 15.11
CA ALA A 121 -11.24 -7.15 15.81
C ALA A 121 -12.01 -8.27 15.09
N THR A 122 -12.95 -7.88 14.21
CA THR A 122 -13.76 -8.79 13.39
C THR A 122 -13.07 -9.25 12.11
N MET A 123 -11.84 -8.82 11.84
CA MET A 123 -11.09 -9.32 10.68
C MET A 123 -10.84 -10.82 10.80
N PRO A 124 -10.89 -11.59 9.70
CA PRO A 124 -10.50 -13.00 9.72
C PRO A 124 -9.03 -13.18 10.08
N SER A 125 -8.73 -14.24 10.83
CA SER A 125 -7.34 -14.71 10.94
C SER A 125 -6.89 -15.33 9.62
N SER A 126 -5.61 -15.17 9.27
CA SER A 126 -5.03 -15.70 8.03
C SER A 126 -3.53 -15.86 8.18
N ASP A 127 -2.98 -16.92 7.67
CA ASP A 127 -1.53 -17.10 7.57
C ASP A 127 -0.95 -16.42 6.33
N ASN A 128 -1.80 -15.96 5.39
CA ASN A 128 -1.37 -15.44 4.10
C ASN A 128 -2.29 -14.32 3.60
N ALA A 129 -2.59 -13.33 4.43
CA ALA A 129 -3.26 -12.12 3.99
C ALA A 129 -2.27 -11.21 3.24
N LEU A 130 -2.78 -10.36 2.35
CA LEU A 130 -1.98 -9.40 1.62
C LEU A 130 -2.33 -7.97 2.07
N LEU A 131 -1.38 -7.26 2.66
CA LEU A 131 -1.46 -5.80 2.79
C LEU A 131 -1.14 -5.18 1.43
N ILE A 132 -1.95 -4.22 1.03
CA ILE A 132 -1.73 -3.44 -0.18
C ILE A 132 -1.77 -1.96 0.22
N TRP A 133 -0.65 -1.28 0.03
CA TRP A 133 -0.61 0.17 0.05
C TRP A 133 -0.72 0.69 -1.38
N THR A 134 -1.60 1.67 -1.58
CA THR A 134 -1.74 2.39 -2.85
C THR A 134 -1.61 3.89 -2.61
N TRP A 135 -1.13 4.62 -3.63
CA TRP A 135 -0.98 6.06 -3.55
C TRP A 135 -1.22 6.71 -4.92
N VAL A 136 -2.05 7.75 -4.90
CA VAL A 136 -2.26 8.68 -6.01
C VAL A 136 -1.67 10.02 -5.60
N ASN A 137 -0.67 10.48 -6.34
CA ASN A 137 0.07 11.71 -6.06
C ASN A 137 -0.74 12.98 -6.37
N ALA A 138 -0.53 14.05 -5.59
CA ALA A 138 -1.22 15.32 -5.80
C ALA A 138 -0.64 16.13 -6.96
N VAL A 139 0.67 16.13 -7.13
CA VAL A 139 1.41 17.01 -8.06
C VAL A 139 2.25 16.19 -9.03
N GLY A 140 2.32 16.62 -10.27
CA GLY A 140 3.15 16.01 -11.32
C GLY A 140 2.39 15.07 -12.24
N ASN A 141 3.09 14.13 -12.86
CA ASN A 141 2.46 13.15 -13.75
C ASN A 141 1.35 12.37 -13.06
N ARG A 142 0.38 11.92 -13.83
CA ARG A 142 -0.71 11.10 -13.28
C ARG A 142 -0.24 9.68 -13.12
N GLU A 143 0.13 9.34 -11.90
CA GLU A 143 0.80 8.12 -11.53
C GLU A 143 -0.03 7.34 -10.51
N PHE A 144 0.17 6.02 -10.46
CA PHE A 144 -0.38 5.13 -9.46
C PHE A 144 0.76 4.34 -8.83
N TYR A 145 0.84 4.35 -7.53
CA TYR A 145 1.85 3.61 -6.77
C TYR A 145 1.18 2.50 -5.98
N ALA A 146 1.79 1.33 -5.96
CA ALA A 146 1.34 0.22 -5.14
C ALA A 146 2.52 -0.61 -4.63
N ASN A 147 2.47 -0.97 -3.35
CA ASN A 147 3.33 -2.01 -2.79
C ASN A 147 2.46 -3.00 -2.02
N SER A 148 2.80 -4.28 -2.09
CA SER A 148 2.10 -5.35 -1.36
C SER A 148 3.05 -6.13 -0.45
N ALA A 149 2.56 -6.52 0.73
CA ALA A 149 3.30 -7.34 1.68
C ALA A 149 2.43 -8.48 2.20
N THR A 150 2.99 -9.68 2.27
CA THR A 150 2.30 -10.82 2.87
C THR A 150 2.28 -10.68 4.39
N LEU A 151 1.14 -10.92 5.01
CA LEU A 151 0.92 -10.82 6.46
C LEU A 151 0.34 -12.12 7.03
N LYS A 152 0.73 -12.42 8.27
CA LYS A 152 -0.07 -13.28 9.15
C LYS A 152 -0.98 -12.39 10.00
N ILE A 153 -2.29 -12.69 10.02
CA ILE A 153 -3.26 -12.02 10.89
C ILE A 153 -3.76 -13.05 11.90
N VAL A 154 -3.64 -12.74 13.19
CA VAL A 154 -4.07 -13.60 14.30
C VAL A 154 -5.13 -12.94 15.16
N GLY A 155 -5.83 -13.73 15.98
CA GLY A 155 -6.80 -13.23 16.98
C GLY A 155 -8.10 -12.69 16.39
N GLY A 156 -8.32 -12.83 15.09
CA GLY A 156 -9.54 -12.37 14.45
C GLY A 156 -10.73 -13.28 14.74
N SER A 157 -11.89 -12.67 14.93
CA SER A 157 -13.14 -13.36 15.29
C SER A 157 -14.11 -13.54 14.12
N GLY A 158 -13.87 -12.87 12.98
CA GLY A 158 -14.73 -12.90 11.81
C GLY A 158 -14.37 -13.99 10.80
N ASN A 159 -15.33 -14.31 9.93
CA ASN A 159 -15.14 -15.22 8.80
C ASN A 159 -14.92 -14.47 7.47
N SER A 160 -15.21 -13.17 7.44
CA SER A 160 -15.00 -12.29 6.31
C SER A 160 -14.72 -10.86 6.80
N TYR A 161 -14.04 -10.09 5.97
CA TYR A 161 -13.89 -8.64 6.17
C TYR A 161 -14.51 -7.91 4.99
N THR A 162 -15.38 -6.96 5.28
CA THR A 162 -16.03 -6.12 4.28
C THR A 162 -15.75 -4.65 4.62
N GLY A 163 -15.34 -3.87 3.64
CA GLY A 163 -15.03 -2.46 3.78
C GLY A 163 -15.15 -1.74 2.43
N LYS A 164 -14.75 -0.47 2.40
CA LYS A 164 -14.63 0.29 1.16
C LYS A 164 -13.69 -0.48 0.21
N GLN A 165 -14.09 -0.60 -1.05
CA GLN A 165 -13.22 -1.19 -2.07
C GLN A 165 -11.97 -0.30 -2.26
N MET A 166 -10.81 -0.92 -2.42
CA MET A 166 -9.58 -0.22 -2.76
C MET A 166 -9.73 0.52 -4.10
N THR A 167 -9.38 1.80 -4.11
CA THR A 167 -9.38 2.62 -5.32
C THR A 167 -8.14 2.33 -6.16
N ILE A 168 -8.35 2.11 -7.45
CA ILE A 168 -7.31 2.08 -8.47
C ILE A 168 -7.59 3.23 -9.43
N ALA A 169 -6.60 4.06 -9.69
CA ALA A 169 -6.71 5.22 -10.58
C ALA A 169 -5.42 5.41 -11.38
N ASN A 170 -5.46 6.25 -12.41
CA ASN A 170 -4.29 6.57 -13.25
C ASN A 170 -3.60 5.34 -13.85
N HIS A 171 -4.36 4.27 -14.10
CA HIS A 171 -3.91 3.00 -14.65
C HIS A 171 -4.87 2.56 -15.77
N ALA A 172 -4.40 1.71 -16.69
CA ALA A 172 -5.20 1.26 -17.82
C ALA A 172 -6.53 0.61 -17.38
N GLY A 173 -7.64 1.09 -17.95
CA GLY A 173 -8.99 0.61 -17.61
C GLY A 173 -9.62 1.25 -16.36
N TYR A 174 -8.94 2.17 -15.71
CA TYR A 174 -9.43 2.89 -14.54
C TYR A 174 -9.50 4.40 -14.77
N GLU A 175 -10.24 5.11 -13.93
CA GLU A 175 -10.37 6.56 -14.03
C GLU A 175 -9.04 7.27 -13.78
N THR A 176 -8.86 8.41 -14.43
CA THR A 176 -7.74 9.31 -14.19
C THR A 176 -8.16 10.37 -13.18
N ILE A 177 -7.53 10.36 -12.01
CA ILE A 177 -7.61 11.47 -11.06
C ILE A 177 -6.67 12.56 -11.56
N PRO A 178 -7.17 13.77 -11.90
CA PRO A 178 -6.34 14.86 -12.40
C PRO A 178 -5.35 15.37 -11.34
N GLU A 179 -4.37 16.13 -11.76
CA GLU A 179 -3.50 16.84 -10.82
C GLU A 179 -4.32 17.75 -9.92
N PHE A 180 -3.99 17.81 -8.64
CA PHE A 180 -4.84 18.49 -7.66
C PHE A 180 -4.85 20.01 -7.84
N SER A 181 -3.77 20.60 -8.37
CA SER A 181 -3.68 22.04 -8.64
C SER A 181 -4.13 22.92 -7.47
N GLY A 182 -3.78 22.51 -6.25
CA GLY A 182 -4.16 23.15 -5.00
C GLY A 182 -5.52 22.71 -4.42
N ASN A 183 -6.34 21.96 -5.16
CA ASN A 183 -7.59 21.41 -4.65
C ASN A 183 -7.39 19.97 -4.13
N TYR A 184 -7.05 19.84 -2.87
CA TYR A 184 -6.78 18.53 -2.25
C TYR A 184 -8.02 17.63 -2.06
N ALA A 185 -9.23 18.10 -2.39
CA ALA A 185 -10.42 17.26 -2.45
C ALA A 185 -10.58 16.52 -3.81
N THR A 186 -9.69 16.79 -4.77
CA THR A 186 -9.73 16.16 -6.10
C THR A 186 -9.59 14.63 -5.98
N GLY A 187 -10.56 13.88 -6.50
CA GLY A 187 -10.54 12.41 -6.50
C GLY A 187 -11.08 11.75 -5.22
N MET A 188 -11.52 12.51 -4.22
CA MET A 188 -12.06 11.94 -2.98
C MET A 188 -13.41 11.22 -3.14
N GLN A 189 -14.08 11.39 -4.26
CA GLN A 189 -15.36 10.74 -4.58
C GLN A 189 -15.21 9.30 -5.09
N LEU A 190 -14.01 8.85 -5.37
CA LEU A 190 -13.70 7.52 -5.91
C LEU A 190 -13.53 6.46 -4.85
#